data_18c11fbb041af47f922d90699daa7f9c
#
_entry.id   18c11fbb041af47f922d90699daa7f9c
#
_cell.length_a   1.000
_cell.length_b   1.000
_cell.length_c   1.000
_cell.angle_alpha   90.00
_cell.angle_beta   90.00
_cell.angle_gamma   90.00
#
_symmetry.space_group_name_H-M   'P 1'
#
loop_
_entity.id
_entity.type
_entity.pdbx_description
1 polymer ?
#
loop_
_entity_poly.entity_id
_entity_poly.type
_entity_poly.pdbx_seq_one_letter_code
_entity_poly.pdbx_strand_id
1 'polypeptide(L)'
;KVGDFVYLFTNKGILYNETTYKGDKEKIIPLVNDEKIPSGCIYVQNHANSEFIAVSVNVKKPTEIVDQMMVMNASVNVYMGTDAIYLYSTEYKKEKAYTNITKFQYNDGYMSGVASKTVKGEITDVFAISESNNILRVLTTEWDEQSKNRLYMLDDKMQILGKLSGIADGEEIYAARYIGNIAYFITYHNTDPLFAVDISDPETPKVIGELKITGFSDYLHPYGK
;
A
#
# COMPACT_ATOMS: atom_id res chain seq x y z
N LYS A 1 12.70 -10.73 1.95
CA LYS A 1 13.71 -11.11 2.96
C LYS A 1 14.40 -9.87 3.47
N VAL A 2 14.49 -9.72 4.79
CA VAL A 2 15.21 -8.63 5.47
C VAL A 2 16.16 -9.26 6.48
N GLY A 3 17.46 -8.99 6.35
CA GLY A 3 18.48 -9.66 7.15
C GLY A 3 18.38 -11.19 7.04
N ASP A 4 18.32 -11.85 8.19
CA ASP A 4 18.19 -13.32 8.29
C ASP A 4 16.70 -13.78 8.27
N PHE A 5 15.72 -12.86 8.13
CA PHE A 5 14.31 -13.20 8.21
C PHE A 5 13.61 -13.16 6.84
N VAL A 6 12.75 -14.13 6.63
CA VAL A 6 11.83 -14.19 5.48
C VAL A 6 10.41 -13.97 6.01
N TYR A 7 9.69 -13.08 5.37
CA TYR A 7 8.28 -12.82 5.63
C TYR A 7 7.45 -13.43 4.51
N LEU A 8 6.50 -14.26 4.87
CA LEU A 8 5.61 -14.97 3.96
C LEU A 8 4.20 -14.37 4.14
N PHE A 9 3.54 -14.09 3.02
CA PHE A 9 2.20 -13.51 3.00
C PHE A 9 1.23 -14.37 2.24
N THR A 10 0.01 -14.48 2.74
CA THR A 10 -1.10 -15.11 2.03
C THR A 10 -2.39 -14.34 2.28
N ASN A 11 -3.25 -14.31 1.26
CA ASN A 11 -4.60 -13.77 1.34
C ASN A 11 -5.61 -14.90 1.18
N LYS A 12 -6.68 -14.84 1.97
CA LYS A 12 -7.81 -15.77 1.87
C LYS A 12 -9.11 -14.97 1.91
N GLY A 13 -9.96 -15.16 0.92
CA GLY A 13 -11.32 -14.60 0.94
C GLY A 13 -12.19 -15.28 2.01
N ILE A 14 -12.93 -14.50 2.78
CA ILE A 14 -13.93 -15.00 3.71
C ILE A 14 -15.24 -15.14 2.93
N LEU A 15 -15.61 -16.37 2.60
CA LEU A 15 -16.92 -16.66 2.03
C LEU A 15 -17.96 -16.66 3.16
N TYR A 16 -18.70 -15.57 3.32
CA TYR A 16 -19.85 -15.50 4.20
C TYR A 16 -20.99 -16.34 3.61
N ASN A 17 -20.98 -17.64 3.90
CA ASN A 17 -22.14 -18.47 3.67
C ASN A 17 -22.88 -18.59 4.99
N GLU A 18 -24.13 -18.10 5.06
CA GLU A 18 -24.97 -18.13 6.26
C GLU A 18 -25.09 -19.54 6.88
N THR A 19 -24.93 -20.58 6.08
CA THR A 19 -24.94 -21.99 6.52
C THR A 19 -23.61 -22.44 7.14
N THR A 20 -22.48 -21.87 6.75
CA THR A 20 -21.13 -22.33 7.17
C THR A 20 -20.71 -21.72 8.50
N TYR A 21 -21.19 -20.52 8.84
CA TYR A 21 -20.74 -19.77 10.01
C TYR A 21 -21.79 -19.64 11.12
N LYS A 22 -22.92 -20.34 11.04
CA LYS A 22 -23.92 -20.40 12.15
C LYS A 22 -23.27 -20.94 13.42
N GLY A 23 -22.65 -20.04 14.18
CA GLY A 23 -22.25 -20.28 15.57
C GLY A 23 -20.78 -20.61 15.83
N ASP A 24 -19.95 -20.86 14.81
CA ASP A 24 -18.56 -21.27 15.04
C ASP A 24 -17.56 -20.21 14.57
N LYS A 25 -17.37 -19.17 15.40
CA LYS A 25 -16.38 -18.10 15.16
C LYS A 25 -14.94 -18.63 15.10
N GLU A 26 -14.69 -19.80 15.64
CA GLU A 26 -13.37 -20.42 15.68
C GLU A 26 -12.92 -20.98 14.34
N LYS A 27 -13.87 -21.25 13.42
CA LYS A 27 -13.54 -21.70 12.05
C LYS A 27 -13.03 -20.58 11.14
N ILE A 28 -13.17 -19.33 11.55
CA ILE A 28 -12.67 -18.17 10.81
C ILE A 28 -11.16 -18.04 11.00
N ILE A 29 -10.62 -18.42 12.17
CA ILE A 29 -9.19 -18.29 12.45
C ILE A 29 -8.43 -19.40 11.71
N PRO A 30 -7.54 -19.04 10.75
CA PRO A 30 -6.76 -20.03 10.03
C PRO A 30 -5.72 -20.71 10.93
N LEU A 31 -5.25 -21.86 10.48
CA LEU A 31 -4.16 -22.58 11.12
C LEU A 31 -2.84 -22.24 10.42
N VAL A 32 -1.81 -22.05 11.20
CA VAL A 32 -0.41 -21.96 10.74
C VAL A 32 0.33 -23.09 11.44
N ASN A 33 0.89 -24.03 10.66
CA ASN A 33 1.48 -25.27 11.17
C ASN A 33 0.55 -26.04 12.15
N ASP A 34 -0.73 -26.19 11.77
CA ASP A 34 -1.78 -26.85 12.55
C ASP A 34 -2.15 -26.16 13.88
N GLU A 35 -1.60 -24.99 14.16
CA GLU A 35 -1.90 -24.20 15.35
C GLU A 35 -2.71 -22.95 14.98
N LYS A 36 -3.66 -22.55 15.84
CA LYS A 36 -4.44 -21.31 15.67
C LYS A 36 -3.55 -20.10 15.90
N ILE A 37 -3.71 -19.05 15.07
CA ILE A 37 -3.07 -17.75 15.30
C ILE A 37 -3.57 -17.21 16.64
N PRO A 38 -2.66 -16.80 17.56
CA PRO A 38 -3.05 -16.24 18.86
C PRO A 38 -3.91 -14.99 18.70
N SER A 39 -4.91 -14.82 19.56
CA SER A 39 -5.85 -13.69 19.48
C SER A 39 -5.17 -12.32 19.55
N GLY A 40 -4.04 -12.21 20.26
CA GLY A 40 -3.23 -10.99 20.33
C GLY A 40 -2.51 -10.62 19.03
N CYS A 41 -2.45 -11.56 18.06
CA CYS A 41 -1.85 -11.36 16.74
C CYS A 41 -2.92 -11.12 15.65
N ILE A 42 -4.19 -10.92 16.03
CA ILE A 42 -5.30 -10.72 15.11
C ILE A 42 -5.73 -9.25 15.14
N TYR A 43 -5.61 -8.59 14.01
CA TYR A 43 -6.05 -7.22 13.78
C TYR A 43 -7.33 -7.23 12.96
N VAL A 44 -8.36 -6.53 13.42
CA VAL A 44 -9.64 -6.47 12.71
C VAL A 44 -9.88 -5.05 12.21
N GLN A 45 -10.09 -4.93 10.91
CA GLN A 45 -10.51 -3.67 10.27
C GLN A 45 -12.01 -3.71 9.94
N ASN A 46 -12.60 -2.54 9.69
CA ASN A 46 -14.00 -2.46 9.28
C ASN A 46 -14.22 -3.12 7.91
N HIS A 47 -15.40 -3.75 7.74
CA HIS A 47 -15.81 -4.40 6.48
C HIS A 47 -14.89 -5.52 6.03
N ALA A 48 -14.43 -6.36 6.95
CA ALA A 48 -13.58 -7.49 6.64
C ALA A 48 -14.30 -8.53 5.80
N ASN A 49 -13.77 -8.82 4.61
CA ASN A 49 -14.20 -9.89 3.71
C ASN A 49 -13.04 -10.79 3.27
N SER A 50 -11.85 -10.53 3.78
CA SER A 50 -10.66 -11.31 3.54
C SER A 50 -9.77 -11.38 4.77
N GLU A 51 -8.91 -12.37 4.80
CA GLU A 51 -7.87 -12.61 5.78
C GLU A 51 -6.51 -12.42 5.10
N PHE A 52 -5.73 -11.48 5.58
CA PHE A 52 -4.33 -11.37 5.27
C PHE A 52 -3.53 -12.01 6.40
N ILE A 53 -2.68 -12.96 6.08
CA ILE A 53 -1.85 -13.67 7.05
C ILE A 53 -0.39 -13.41 6.70
N ALA A 54 0.38 -13.01 7.69
CA ALA A 54 1.83 -12.88 7.58
C ALA A 54 2.51 -13.78 8.62
N VAL A 55 3.57 -14.46 8.18
CA VAL A 55 4.40 -15.31 9.03
C VAL A 55 5.86 -14.97 8.76
N SER A 56 6.67 -14.90 9.80
CA SER A 56 8.10 -14.74 9.67
C SER A 56 8.86 -15.98 10.15
N VAL A 57 9.96 -16.28 9.46
CA VAL A 57 10.88 -17.36 9.81
C VAL A 57 12.32 -16.88 9.71
N ASN A 58 13.21 -17.41 10.56
CA ASN A 58 14.63 -17.18 10.44
C ASN A 58 15.23 -18.22 9.47
N VAL A 59 15.97 -17.77 8.47
CA VAL A 59 16.58 -18.69 7.46
C VAL A 59 17.58 -19.72 8.06
N LYS A 60 18.12 -19.42 9.24
CA LYS A 60 18.99 -20.34 9.97
C LYS A 60 18.22 -21.42 10.75
N LYS A 61 16.90 -21.18 10.95
CA LYS A 61 15.97 -22.07 11.65
C LYS A 61 14.62 -22.08 10.94
N PRO A 62 14.54 -22.56 9.70
CA PRO A 62 13.38 -22.38 8.84
C PRO A 62 12.13 -23.17 9.26
N THR A 63 12.26 -24.07 10.20
CA THR A 63 11.15 -24.86 10.75
C THR A 63 10.47 -24.18 11.95
N GLU A 64 11.05 -23.10 12.49
CA GLU A 64 10.54 -22.37 13.63
C GLU A 64 9.89 -21.08 13.15
N ILE A 65 8.62 -20.86 13.51
CA ILE A 65 7.94 -19.57 13.32
C ILE A 65 8.49 -18.59 14.35
N VAL A 66 8.95 -17.42 13.87
CA VAL A 66 9.41 -16.34 14.75
C VAL A 66 8.23 -15.47 15.18
N ASP A 67 7.37 -15.11 14.21
CA ASP A 67 6.17 -14.32 14.48
C ASP A 67 5.09 -14.60 13.44
N GLN A 68 3.85 -14.32 13.81
CA GLN A 68 2.69 -14.47 12.94
C GLN A 68 1.63 -13.43 13.25
N MET A 69 0.98 -12.93 12.24
CA MET A 69 -0.16 -12.03 12.40
C MET A 69 -1.24 -12.31 11.35
N MET A 70 -2.45 -11.96 11.70
CA MET A 70 -3.61 -11.97 10.81
C MET A 70 -4.26 -10.60 10.82
N VAL A 71 -4.57 -10.10 9.63
CA VAL A 71 -5.37 -8.88 9.46
C VAL A 71 -6.65 -9.23 8.74
N MET A 72 -7.76 -9.07 9.41
CA MET A 72 -9.10 -9.18 8.80
C MET A 72 -9.45 -7.83 8.16
N ASN A 73 -9.65 -7.80 6.85
CA ASN A 73 -9.86 -6.57 6.09
C ASN A 73 -10.68 -6.80 4.80
N ALA A 74 -10.94 -5.73 4.07
CA ALA A 74 -11.39 -5.81 2.68
C ALA A 74 -10.17 -5.96 1.79
N SER A 75 -10.11 -7.00 0.96
CA SER A 75 -9.02 -7.32 0.00
C SER A 75 -7.85 -6.33 -0.06
N VAL A 76 -6.68 -6.71 0.46
CA VAL A 76 -5.54 -5.79 0.56
C VAL A 76 -4.48 -6.04 -0.51
N ASN A 77 -3.86 -4.95 -0.93
CA ASN A 77 -2.57 -4.93 -1.58
C ASN A 77 -1.47 -4.75 -0.54
N VAL A 78 -0.26 -5.19 -0.89
CA VAL A 78 0.90 -5.15 0.00
C VAL A 78 2.01 -4.37 -0.66
N TYR A 79 2.57 -3.41 0.06
CA TYR A 79 3.83 -2.79 -0.28
C TYR A 79 4.85 -3.07 0.83
N MET A 80 6.04 -3.55 0.46
CA MET A 80 7.14 -3.76 1.40
C MET A 80 8.18 -2.66 1.22
N GLY A 81 8.27 -1.81 2.22
CA GLY A 81 9.37 -0.86 2.37
C GLY A 81 10.60 -1.50 3.03
N THR A 82 11.59 -0.68 3.37
CA THR A 82 12.83 -1.13 4.00
C THR A 82 12.60 -1.65 5.41
N ASP A 83 11.75 -0.96 6.19
CA ASP A 83 11.56 -1.21 7.61
C ASP A 83 10.11 -1.50 8.01
N ALA A 84 9.20 -1.49 7.03
CA ALA A 84 7.78 -1.69 7.28
C ALA A 84 7.05 -2.35 6.10
N ILE A 85 5.93 -2.97 6.44
CA ILE A 85 4.93 -3.49 5.51
C ILE A 85 3.73 -2.55 5.56
N TYR A 86 3.24 -2.20 4.39
CA TYR A 86 2.04 -1.38 4.23
C TYR A 86 0.96 -2.21 3.57
N LEU A 87 -0.13 -2.42 4.29
CA LEU A 87 -1.34 -3.02 3.74
C LEU A 87 -2.26 -1.89 3.30
N TYR A 88 -2.71 -1.93 2.06
CA TYR A 88 -3.62 -0.89 1.58
C TYR A 88 -4.78 -1.47 0.77
N SER A 89 -5.93 -0.83 0.91
CA SER A 89 -7.16 -1.20 0.20
C SER A 89 -7.95 0.06 -0.15
N THR A 90 -8.68 0.00 -1.26
CA THR A 90 -9.59 1.08 -1.68
C THR A 90 -11.00 0.81 -1.17
N GLU A 91 -11.61 1.83 -0.56
CA GLU A 91 -13.00 1.85 -0.13
C GLU A 91 -13.74 2.97 -0.88
N TYR A 92 -14.94 2.67 -1.39
CA TYR A 92 -15.77 3.66 -2.06
C TYR A 92 -16.88 4.13 -1.13
N LYS A 93 -16.92 5.46 -0.87
CA LYS A 93 -17.95 6.13 -0.08
C LYS A 93 -18.62 7.20 -0.95
N LYS A 94 -19.91 7.04 -1.24
CA LYS A 94 -20.67 7.96 -2.10
C LYS A 94 -19.92 8.21 -3.42
N GLU A 95 -19.52 7.14 -4.10
CA GLU A 95 -18.80 7.14 -5.38
C GLU A 95 -17.37 7.71 -5.34
N LYS A 96 -16.88 8.13 -4.16
CA LYS A 96 -15.51 8.63 -3.98
C LYS A 96 -14.59 7.55 -3.43
N ALA A 97 -13.43 7.40 -4.06
CA ALA A 97 -12.41 6.45 -3.63
C ALA A 97 -11.60 7.00 -2.45
N TYR A 98 -11.34 6.13 -1.49
CA TYR A 98 -10.45 6.36 -0.36
C TYR A 98 -9.53 5.18 -0.18
N THR A 99 -8.24 5.42 -0.11
CA THR A 99 -7.27 4.36 0.20
C THR A 99 -6.97 4.35 1.69
N ASN A 100 -7.27 3.23 2.33
CA ASN A 100 -6.90 2.95 3.71
C ASN A 100 -5.54 2.26 3.71
N ILE A 101 -4.57 2.82 4.41
CA ILE A 101 -3.19 2.30 4.49
C ILE A 101 -2.88 2.01 5.94
N THR A 102 -2.46 0.79 6.25
CA THR A 102 -2.02 0.37 7.58
C THR A 102 -0.56 -0.05 7.54
N LYS A 103 0.23 0.58 8.41
CA LYS A 103 1.67 0.31 8.57
C LYS A 103 1.89 -0.72 9.66
N PHE A 104 2.66 -1.77 9.36
CA PHE A 104 3.24 -2.71 10.29
C PHE A 104 4.76 -2.63 10.19
N GLN A 105 5.41 -2.28 11.28
CA GLN A 105 6.86 -2.30 11.37
C GLN A 105 7.36 -3.72 11.62
N TYR A 106 8.48 -4.07 11.03
CA TYR A 106 9.15 -5.33 11.31
C TYR A 106 10.57 -5.09 11.82
N ASN A 107 10.94 -5.84 12.84
CA ASN A 107 12.26 -5.81 13.43
C ASN A 107 12.63 -7.22 13.90
N ASP A 108 13.77 -7.74 13.43
CA ASP A 108 14.30 -9.06 13.80
C ASP A 108 13.26 -10.19 13.72
N GLY A 109 12.43 -10.16 12.67
CA GLY A 109 11.39 -11.15 12.44
C GLY A 109 10.04 -10.82 13.06
N TYR A 110 9.96 -9.93 14.03
CA TYR A 110 8.70 -9.54 14.68
C TYR A 110 7.96 -8.47 13.87
N MET A 111 6.63 -8.52 13.88
CA MET A 111 5.74 -7.59 13.19
C MET A 111 4.82 -6.92 14.20
N SER A 112 4.70 -5.60 14.14
CA SER A 112 3.81 -4.84 15.03
C SER A 112 3.09 -3.72 14.29
N GLY A 113 1.79 -3.57 14.57
CA GLY A 113 0.99 -2.47 14.03
C GLY A 113 1.46 -1.13 14.59
N VAL A 114 1.66 -0.15 13.71
CA VAL A 114 2.11 1.20 14.09
C VAL A 114 0.97 2.19 14.02
N ALA A 115 0.40 2.38 12.83
CA ALA A 115 -0.64 3.36 12.57
C ALA A 115 -1.39 3.05 11.27
N SER A 116 -2.52 3.70 11.11
CA SER A 116 -3.30 3.68 9.87
C SER A 116 -3.62 5.09 9.42
N LYS A 117 -3.76 5.28 8.11
CA LYS A 117 -4.17 6.52 7.48
C LYS A 117 -5.09 6.27 6.30
N THR A 118 -6.13 7.07 6.21
CA THR A 118 -6.97 7.12 5.01
C THR A 118 -6.60 8.36 4.19
N VAL A 119 -6.34 8.17 2.91
CA VAL A 119 -6.11 9.23 1.92
C VAL A 119 -7.20 9.19 0.85
N LYS A 120 -7.44 10.31 0.17
CA LYS A 120 -8.41 10.37 -0.93
C LYS A 120 -7.79 9.82 -2.21
N GLY A 121 -8.60 9.11 -2.98
CA GLY A 121 -8.23 8.50 -4.24
C GLY A 121 -7.77 7.06 -4.10
N GLU A 122 -7.54 6.42 -5.22
CA GLU A 122 -7.10 5.04 -5.39
C GLU A 122 -5.66 5.00 -5.86
N ILE A 123 -4.89 4.02 -5.39
CA ILE A 123 -3.57 3.69 -5.93
C ILE A 123 -3.78 2.79 -7.13
N THR A 124 -3.53 3.29 -8.32
CA THR A 124 -3.80 2.60 -9.60
C THR A 124 -2.59 1.84 -10.14
N ASP A 125 -1.37 2.22 -9.74
CA ASP A 125 -0.13 1.57 -10.13
C ASP A 125 0.63 1.06 -8.89
N VAL A 126 1.17 -0.15 -8.96
CA VAL A 126 1.98 -0.77 -7.89
C VAL A 126 3.24 0.03 -7.54
N PHE A 127 3.73 0.87 -8.43
CA PHE A 127 4.85 1.76 -8.19
C PHE A 127 4.45 3.17 -7.73
N ALA A 128 3.15 3.43 -7.60
CA ALA A 128 2.61 4.70 -7.09
C ALA A 128 2.75 4.83 -5.56
N ILE A 129 3.17 3.76 -4.87
CA ILE A 129 3.51 3.76 -3.46
C ILE A 129 4.98 3.43 -3.27
N SER A 130 5.68 4.19 -2.42
CA SER A 130 7.10 3.99 -2.16
C SER A 130 7.49 4.55 -0.80
N GLU A 131 8.44 3.92 -0.12
CA GLU A 131 9.05 4.42 1.12
C GLU A 131 10.53 4.75 0.92
N SER A 132 10.96 5.84 1.50
CA SER A 132 12.39 6.20 1.61
C SER A 132 12.59 7.17 2.76
N ASN A 133 13.65 6.94 3.55
CA ASN A 133 13.98 7.79 4.71
C ASN A 133 12.81 7.95 5.69
N ASN A 134 12.08 6.88 5.97
CA ASN A 134 10.87 6.86 6.82
C ASN A 134 9.72 7.74 6.32
N ILE A 135 9.75 8.17 5.07
CA ILE A 135 8.66 8.90 4.40
C ILE A 135 7.96 7.96 3.42
N LEU A 136 6.69 7.71 3.65
CA LEU A 136 5.82 7.01 2.71
C LEU A 136 5.28 8.00 1.70
N ARG A 137 5.50 7.74 0.42
CA ARG A 137 5.07 8.53 -0.73
C ARG A 137 3.95 7.78 -1.44
N VAL A 138 2.82 8.42 -1.62
CA VAL A 138 1.62 7.78 -2.20
C VAL A 138 1.01 8.68 -3.25
N LEU A 139 0.98 8.21 -4.49
CA LEU A 139 0.24 8.81 -5.59
C LEU A 139 -1.13 8.13 -5.69
N THR A 140 -2.18 8.94 -5.84
CA THR A 140 -3.56 8.46 -5.97
C THR A 140 -4.30 9.22 -7.06
N THR A 141 -5.27 8.54 -7.69
CA THR A 141 -6.28 9.15 -8.56
C THR A 141 -7.65 9.06 -7.89
N GLU A 142 -8.35 10.17 -7.74
CA GLU A 142 -9.76 10.23 -7.32
C GLU A 142 -10.63 10.41 -8.58
N TRP A 143 -11.59 9.54 -8.74
CA TRP A 143 -12.60 9.63 -9.79
C TRP A 143 -13.78 10.47 -9.27
N ASP A 144 -14.08 11.55 -9.96
CA ASP A 144 -15.22 12.43 -9.76
C ASP A 144 -15.69 12.89 -11.16
N GLU A 145 -16.40 13.98 -11.31
CA GLU A 145 -16.72 14.58 -12.63
C GLU A 145 -15.48 14.74 -13.53
N GLN A 146 -14.33 14.99 -12.91
CA GLN A 146 -13.00 14.92 -13.52
C GLN A 146 -12.06 14.20 -12.55
N SER A 147 -11.16 13.35 -13.08
CA SER A 147 -10.14 12.70 -12.30
C SER A 147 -9.19 13.72 -11.67
N LYS A 148 -8.78 13.47 -10.44
CA LYS A 148 -7.88 14.34 -9.66
C LYS A 148 -6.74 13.53 -9.08
N ASN A 149 -5.54 13.88 -9.46
CA ASN A 149 -4.34 13.22 -8.97
C ASN A 149 -3.77 13.94 -7.76
N ARG A 150 -3.25 13.15 -6.81
CA ARG A 150 -2.64 13.66 -5.58
C ARG A 150 -1.40 12.86 -5.20
N LEU A 151 -0.39 13.57 -4.76
CA LEU A 151 0.77 12.99 -4.08
C LEU A 151 0.66 13.31 -2.59
N TYR A 152 0.75 12.29 -1.75
CA TYR A 152 0.82 12.41 -0.29
C TYR A 152 2.22 12.02 0.18
N MET A 153 2.74 12.79 1.14
CA MET A 153 3.96 12.50 1.88
C MET A 153 3.58 12.25 3.34
N LEU A 154 3.82 11.03 3.85
CA LEU A 154 3.44 10.65 5.20
C LEU A 154 4.69 10.28 6.01
N ASP A 155 4.71 10.67 7.29
CA ASP A 155 5.78 10.34 8.21
C ASP A 155 5.70 8.89 8.74
N ASP A 156 6.61 8.54 9.62
CA ASP A 156 6.69 7.23 10.25
C ASP A 156 5.45 6.87 11.10
N LYS A 157 4.70 7.88 11.57
CA LYS A 157 3.44 7.75 12.32
C LYS A 157 2.19 7.88 11.43
N MET A 158 2.38 7.82 10.10
CA MET A 158 1.31 7.96 9.11
C MET A 158 0.60 9.32 9.16
N GLN A 159 1.25 10.39 9.65
CA GLN A 159 0.73 11.74 9.55
C GLN A 159 1.14 12.36 8.20
N ILE A 160 0.21 13.09 7.58
CA ILE A 160 0.50 13.78 6.32
C ILE A 160 1.41 14.98 6.62
N LEU A 161 2.64 14.95 6.12
CA LEU A 161 3.60 16.06 6.16
C LEU A 161 3.28 17.06 5.07
N GLY A 162 3.10 16.60 3.85
CA GLY A 162 2.78 17.42 2.71
C GLY A 162 1.88 16.72 1.70
N LYS A 163 1.26 17.53 0.85
CA LYS A 163 0.38 17.06 -0.20
C LYS A 163 0.47 17.97 -1.42
N LEU A 164 0.61 17.38 -2.60
CA LEU A 164 0.43 18.06 -3.88
C LEU A 164 -0.89 17.59 -4.51
N SER A 165 -1.68 18.51 -5.02
CA SER A 165 -2.98 18.25 -5.68
C SER A 165 -3.07 19.07 -6.97
N GLY A 166 -4.02 18.72 -7.84
CA GLY A 166 -4.22 19.45 -9.10
C GLY A 166 -3.13 19.12 -10.12
N ILE A 167 -2.67 17.87 -10.14
CA ILE A 167 -1.69 17.41 -11.11
C ILE A 167 -2.47 16.73 -12.24
N ALA A 168 -2.44 17.30 -13.44
CA ALA A 168 -3.13 16.77 -14.62
C ALA A 168 -4.61 16.40 -14.33
N ASP A 169 -5.39 17.37 -13.81
CA ASP A 169 -6.81 17.16 -13.56
C ASP A 169 -7.54 16.76 -14.87
N GLY A 170 -8.36 15.71 -14.79
CA GLY A 170 -9.01 15.10 -15.95
C GLY A 170 -8.23 13.94 -16.58
N GLU A 171 -7.02 13.66 -16.12
CA GLU A 171 -6.17 12.55 -16.58
C GLU A 171 -5.95 11.53 -15.45
N GLU A 172 -5.60 10.29 -15.80
CA GLU A 172 -5.35 9.21 -14.85
C GLU A 172 -3.87 8.91 -14.76
N ILE A 173 -3.38 8.53 -13.57
CA ILE A 173 -2.01 8.04 -13.41
C ILE A 173 -1.92 6.63 -13.98
N TYR A 174 -1.06 6.46 -14.96
CA TYR A 174 -0.84 5.19 -15.65
C TYR A 174 0.42 4.47 -15.18
N ALA A 175 1.49 5.20 -14.97
CA ALA A 175 2.75 4.67 -14.47
C ALA A 175 3.42 5.66 -13.53
N ALA A 176 4.07 5.16 -12.50
CA ALA A 176 4.81 5.96 -11.53
C ALA A 176 6.20 5.38 -11.27
N ARG A 177 7.17 6.24 -10.93
CA ARG A 177 8.49 5.86 -10.40
C ARG A 177 9.00 6.92 -9.46
N TYR A 178 9.63 6.48 -8.41
CA TYR A 178 10.38 7.34 -7.49
C TYR A 178 11.88 7.07 -7.67
N ILE A 179 12.63 8.10 -8.03
CA ILE A 179 14.07 8.03 -8.25
C ILE A 179 14.72 9.13 -7.41
N GLY A 180 15.39 8.75 -6.33
CA GLY A 180 15.91 9.70 -5.36
C GLY A 180 14.83 10.64 -4.83
N ASN A 181 15.01 11.93 -5.02
CA ASN A 181 14.11 12.99 -4.56
C ASN A 181 13.13 13.47 -5.63
N ILE A 182 12.91 12.69 -6.68
CA ILE A 182 11.97 13.03 -7.73
C ILE A 182 10.96 11.90 -7.91
N ALA A 183 9.68 12.26 -7.94
CA ALA A 183 8.61 11.39 -8.38
C ALA A 183 8.31 11.67 -9.85
N TYR A 184 8.42 10.64 -10.67
CA TYR A 184 8.03 10.65 -12.07
C TYR A 184 6.71 9.91 -12.24
N PHE A 185 5.77 10.45 -13.00
CA PHE A 185 4.56 9.74 -13.36
C PHE A 185 4.03 10.20 -14.70
N ILE A 186 3.39 9.27 -15.38
CA ILE A 186 2.71 9.47 -16.65
C ILE A 186 1.22 9.46 -16.37
N THR A 187 0.54 10.44 -16.92
CA THR A 187 -0.92 10.48 -16.95
C THR A 187 -1.41 10.25 -18.38
N TYR A 188 -2.66 9.85 -18.53
CA TYR A 188 -3.26 9.59 -19.84
C TYR A 188 -4.67 10.18 -19.96
N HIS A 189 -4.92 10.87 -21.04
CA HIS A 189 -6.25 11.16 -21.56
C HIS A 189 -6.24 11.15 -23.12
N ASN A 190 -5.48 12.04 -23.74
CA ASN A 190 -5.28 12.11 -25.20
C ASN A 190 -3.80 12.13 -25.61
N THR A 191 -2.93 12.49 -24.70
CA THR A 191 -1.46 12.50 -24.79
C THR A 191 -0.91 11.98 -23.47
N ASP A 192 0.31 11.48 -23.48
CA ASP A 192 0.98 10.92 -22.31
C ASP A 192 2.00 11.93 -21.74
N PRO A 193 1.57 12.95 -20.99
CA PRO A 193 2.54 13.83 -20.35
C PRO A 193 3.28 13.11 -19.23
N LEU A 194 4.62 13.23 -19.22
CA LEU A 194 5.48 12.83 -18.13
C LEU A 194 5.65 14.01 -17.19
N PHE A 195 5.24 13.85 -15.96
CA PHE A 195 5.44 14.81 -14.88
C PHE A 195 6.65 14.45 -14.05
N ALA A 196 7.42 15.47 -13.64
CA ALA A 196 8.47 15.38 -12.65
C ALA A 196 8.09 16.25 -11.45
N VAL A 197 8.08 15.65 -10.26
CA VAL A 197 7.77 16.32 -9.00
C VAL A 197 8.97 16.23 -8.07
N ASP A 198 9.48 17.37 -7.62
CA ASP A 198 10.48 17.45 -6.57
C ASP A 198 9.82 17.11 -5.21
N ILE A 199 10.35 16.10 -4.57
CA ILE A 199 9.93 15.58 -3.26
C ILE A 199 11.08 15.64 -2.24
N SER A 200 12.09 16.47 -2.48
CA SER A 200 13.23 16.66 -1.56
C SER A 200 12.80 17.24 -0.21
N ASP A 201 11.82 18.13 -0.23
CA ASP A 201 11.13 18.59 0.96
C ASP A 201 9.74 17.90 1.04
N PRO A 202 9.53 16.98 2.01
CA PRO A 202 8.28 16.26 2.12
C PRO A 202 7.09 17.14 2.51
N GLU A 203 7.32 18.34 3.06
CA GLU A 203 6.23 19.26 3.43
C GLU A 203 5.72 20.05 2.22
N THR A 204 6.58 20.29 1.23
CA THR A 204 6.27 21.14 0.07
C THR A 204 6.62 20.47 -1.28
N PRO A 205 6.04 19.31 -1.61
CA PRO A 205 6.24 18.69 -2.91
C PRO A 205 5.72 19.60 -4.03
N LYS A 206 6.49 19.71 -5.14
CA LYS A 206 6.16 20.63 -6.23
C LYS A 206 6.48 20.06 -7.61
N VAL A 207 5.65 20.35 -8.60
CA VAL A 207 5.93 20.04 -10.01
C VAL A 207 7.12 20.88 -10.47
N ILE A 208 8.14 20.23 -11.02
CA ILE A 208 9.33 20.88 -11.57
C ILE A 208 9.44 20.75 -13.09
N GLY A 209 8.63 19.90 -13.70
CA GLY A 209 8.62 19.75 -15.14
C GLY A 209 7.44 18.93 -15.64
N GLU A 210 7.07 19.20 -16.87
CA GLU A 210 6.11 18.45 -17.66
C GLU A 210 6.69 18.25 -19.05
N LEU A 211 6.73 17.02 -19.54
CA LEU A 211 7.17 16.68 -20.89
C LEU A 211 6.05 15.97 -21.62
N LYS A 212 5.53 16.57 -22.68
CA LYS A 212 4.54 15.92 -23.56
C LYS A 212 5.25 14.97 -24.51
N ILE A 213 4.89 13.70 -24.42
CA ILE A 213 5.40 12.63 -25.27
C ILE A 213 4.27 12.20 -26.20
N THR A 214 4.57 12.05 -27.50
CA THR A 214 3.61 11.47 -28.43
C THR A 214 3.71 9.96 -28.39
N GLY A 215 2.62 9.26 -28.10
CA GLY A 215 2.56 7.80 -28.04
C GLY A 215 1.86 7.35 -26.77
N PHE A 216 1.98 6.08 -26.45
CA PHE A 216 1.44 5.45 -25.26
C PHE A 216 2.59 4.88 -24.43
N SER A 217 2.63 5.20 -23.14
CA SER A 217 3.70 4.79 -22.24
C SER A 217 3.12 4.03 -21.03
N ASP A 218 3.34 2.74 -21.03
CA ASP A 218 2.80 1.79 -20.04
C ASP A 218 3.73 1.58 -18.84
N TYR A 219 5.01 1.98 -19.00
CA TYR A 219 6.03 1.65 -18.03
C TYR A 219 7.21 2.63 -18.06
N LEU A 220 7.63 3.06 -16.87
CA LEU A 220 8.83 3.86 -16.67
C LEU A 220 9.98 2.96 -16.21
N HIS A 221 11.01 2.81 -17.04
CA HIS A 221 12.19 2.03 -16.70
C HIS A 221 13.39 2.94 -16.40
N PRO A 222 13.93 2.92 -15.17
CA PRO A 222 15.18 3.61 -14.86
C PRO A 222 16.31 2.95 -15.63
N TYR A 223 17.09 3.72 -16.38
CA TYR A 223 18.27 3.25 -17.11
C TYR A 223 19.53 4.01 -16.66
N GLY A 224 20.48 3.29 -16.10
CA GLY A 224 21.69 3.87 -15.53
C GLY A 224 21.50 4.41 -14.10
N LYS A 225 22.52 5.12 -13.62
CA LYS A 225 22.51 5.81 -12.33
C LYS A 225 22.07 7.25 -12.51
#